data_111abc600065a40a472d19f21b924848
#
_entry.id   111abc600065a40a472d19f21b924848
#
_cell.length_a   1.000
_cell.length_b   1.000
_cell.length_c   1.000
_cell.angle_alpha   90.00
_cell.angle_beta   90.00
_cell.angle_gamma   90.00
#
_symmetry.space_group_name_H-M   'P 1'
#
loop_
_entity.id
_entity.type
_entity.pdbx_description
1 polymer ?
#
loop_
_entity_poly.entity_id
_entity_poly.type
_entity_poly.pdbx_seq_one_letter_code
_entity_poly.pdbx_strand_id
1 'polypeptide(L)'
;MTPILSAHEIGEGLPVLIIHGWQMEGKGEEVDFEPIFKKTPGLHRIYVDLPGMGTTPANNIKNLDEIYHRLVQFIDSRLGSSRFLLVGSSCGGYLARAIAQKYIDQVDGLLLRVPLIEPKDSLRDLDAFRPLVANEQLMSNLPAEDRKLLGDVLIQTPAYVKTLKAKYEEVYIPAEKAADNEVLDPIRADPDRYQLSFSLDDQSAKFFAPTLVVCGRQDDNVGYRGSLRLLELYPRSTYVVLDRGTHGLPIDETGLFEALVRDWIVRVEEWRGRTDS
;
A
#
# COMPACT_ATOMS: atom_id res chain seq x y z
N MET A 1 19.33 20.86 -6.89
CA MET A 1 18.12 20.38 -7.59
C MET A 1 17.15 19.88 -6.53
N THR A 2 15.89 20.26 -6.58
CA THR A 2 14.86 19.68 -5.71
C THR A 2 14.77 18.20 -6.01
N PRO A 3 14.72 17.29 -5.01
CA PRO A 3 14.56 15.86 -5.25
C PRO A 3 13.27 15.60 -6.02
N ILE A 4 13.29 14.56 -6.87
CA ILE A 4 12.14 14.17 -7.70
C ILE A 4 10.97 13.76 -6.80
N LEU A 5 11.25 12.97 -5.76
CA LEU A 5 10.37 12.61 -4.66
C LEU A 5 11.14 12.75 -3.36
N SER A 6 10.46 13.16 -2.30
CA SER A 6 10.98 13.03 -0.95
C SER A 6 10.88 11.58 -0.49
N ALA A 7 11.82 11.15 0.35
CA ALA A 7 11.81 9.81 0.92
C ALA A 7 12.46 9.83 2.30
N HIS A 8 11.93 9.01 3.21
CA HIS A 8 12.61 8.67 4.46
C HIS A 8 13.27 7.29 4.31
N GLU A 9 14.54 7.19 4.65
CA GLU A 9 15.34 6.00 4.43
C GLU A 9 15.91 5.46 5.73
N ILE A 10 15.85 4.13 5.94
CA ILE A 10 16.27 3.46 7.16
C ILE A 10 17.09 2.22 6.80
N GLY A 11 18.27 2.06 7.42
CA GLY A 11 19.13 0.89 7.28
C GLY A 11 19.95 0.88 5.99
N GLU A 12 20.62 -0.23 5.76
CA GLU A 12 21.53 -0.46 4.64
C GLU A 12 21.31 -1.86 4.07
N GLY A 13 21.70 -2.09 2.81
CA GLY A 13 21.63 -3.39 2.14
C GLY A 13 20.66 -3.41 0.96
N LEU A 14 19.85 -4.46 0.83
CA LEU A 14 18.90 -4.63 -0.26
C LEU A 14 17.82 -3.54 -0.19
N PRO A 15 17.67 -2.71 -1.22
CA PRO A 15 16.63 -1.69 -1.25
C PRO A 15 15.23 -2.30 -1.19
N VAL A 16 14.38 -1.73 -0.36
CA VAL A 16 12.93 -1.99 -0.31
C VAL A 16 12.24 -0.68 -0.56
N LEU A 17 11.65 -0.50 -1.73
CA LEU A 17 10.87 0.67 -2.08
C LEU A 17 9.43 0.49 -1.63
N ILE A 18 8.94 1.39 -0.79
CA ILE A 18 7.61 1.32 -0.19
C ILE A 18 6.77 2.51 -0.68
N ILE A 19 5.62 2.21 -1.33
CA ILE A 19 4.73 3.17 -1.97
C ILE A 19 3.39 3.18 -1.23
N HIS A 20 3.04 4.32 -0.65
CA HIS A 20 1.81 4.52 0.12
C HIS A 20 0.56 4.67 -0.75
N GLY A 21 -0.62 4.64 -0.11
CA GLY A 21 -1.93 4.87 -0.72
C GLY A 21 -2.20 6.33 -1.08
N TRP A 22 -3.36 6.58 -1.69
CA TRP A 22 -3.81 7.91 -2.08
C TRP A 22 -4.04 8.81 -0.86
N GLN A 23 -3.58 10.07 -0.92
CA GLN A 23 -3.65 11.06 0.17
C GLN A 23 -3.03 10.57 1.49
N MET A 24 -2.08 9.64 1.40
CA MET A 24 -1.26 9.18 2.51
C MET A 24 0.17 9.71 2.38
N GLU A 25 1.07 9.23 3.21
CA GLU A 25 2.50 9.56 3.19
C GLU A 25 3.36 8.36 3.58
N GLY A 26 4.66 8.40 3.26
CA GLY A 26 5.61 7.34 3.58
C GLY A 26 5.69 7.03 5.08
N LYS A 27 5.44 8.01 5.94
CA LYS A 27 5.40 7.83 7.40
C LYS A 27 4.33 6.84 7.85
N GLY A 28 3.18 6.80 7.18
CA GLY A 28 2.12 5.82 7.47
C GLY A 28 2.57 4.39 7.20
N GLU A 29 3.27 4.17 6.10
CA GLU A 29 3.86 2.88 5.76
C GLU A 29 5.00 2.51 6.72
N GLU A 30 5.83 3.47 7.14
CA GLU A 30 6.87 3.24 8.14
C GLU A 30 6.29 2.71 9.44
N VAL A 31 5.21 3.33 9.95
CA VAL A 31 4.54 2.88 11.18
C VAL A 31 4.06 1.43 11.05
N ASP A 32 3.58 1.03 9.88
CA ASP A 32 3.05 -0.31 9.64
C ASP A 32 4.14 -1.37 9.38
N PHE A 33 5.19 -1.03 8.65
CA PHE A 33 6.18 -2.01 8.21
C PHE A 33 7.48 -2.06 9.03
N GLU A 34 7.92 -0.96 9.67
CA GLU A 34 9.15 -0.98 10.48
C GLU A 34 9.10 -1.97 11.66
N PRO A 35 7.97 -2.19 12.35
CA PRO A 35 7.91 -3.23 13.37
C PRO A 35 8.31 -4.63 12.85
N ILE A 36 8.17 -4.86 11.53
CA ILE A 36 8.49 -6.11 10.85
C ILE A 36 9.90 -6.04 10.24
N PHE A 37 10.15 -5.07 9.37
CA PHE A 37 11.40 -4.98 8.61
C PHE A 37 12.64 -4.75 9.48
N LYS A 38 12.54 -4.01 10.60
CA LYS A 38 13.67 -3.83 11.53
C LYS A 38 14.18 -5.13 12.14
N LYS A 39 13.38 -6.21 12.11
CA LYS A 39 13.75 -7.54 12.59
C LYS A 39 14.52 -8.35 11.53
N THR A 40 14.62 -7.83 10.30
CA THR A 40 15.34 -8.45 9.18
C THR A 40 16.56 -7.58 8.85
N PRO A 41 17.77 -7.98 9.23
CA PRO A 41 18.99 -7.23 8.88
C PRO A 41 19.23 -7.24 7.37
N GLY A 42 19.98 -6.25 6.89
CA GLY A 42 20.39 -6.18 5.47
C GLY A 42 19.30 -5.65 4.53
N LEU A 43 18.29 -4.98 5.05
CA LEU A 43 17.30 -4.24 4.25
C LEU A 43 17.53 -2.73 4.37
N HIS A 44 17.53 -2.04 3.24
CA HIS A 44 17.50 -0.58 3.13
C HIS A 44 16.09 -0.14 2.73
N ARG A 45 15.29 0.34 3.68
CA ARG A 45 13.88 0.70 3.50
C ARG A 45 13.78 2.13 3.04
N ILE A 46 13.02 2.37 1.95
CA ILE A 46 12.85 3.66 1.29
C ILE A 46 11.35 3.96 1.25
N TYR A 47 10.88 4.79 2.16
CA TYR A 47 9.50 5.24 2.28
C TYR A 47 9.34 6.53 1.49
N VAL A 48 8.78 6.44 0.28
CA VAL A 48 8.62 7.61 -0.59
C VAL A 48 7.34 8.36 -0.27
N ASP A 49 7.36 9.68 -0.46
CA ASP A 49 6.15 10.50 -0.54
C ASP A 49 5.81 10.75 -2.01
N LEU A 50 4.60 10.38 -2.42
CA LEU A 50 4.11 10.64 -3.77
C LEU A 50 3.84 12.14 -4.01
N PRO A 51 3.86 12.61 -5.26
CA PRO A 51 3.61 14.02 -5.57
C PRO A 51 2.30 14.56 -4.99
N GLY A 52 2.36 15.69 -4.30
CA GLY A 52 1.22 16.30 -3.61
C GLY A 52 0.85 15.65 -2.28
N MET A 53 1.66 14.70 -1.79
CA MET A 53 1.43 13.94 -0.56
C MET A 53 2.68 13.98 0.31
N GLY A 54 2.49 13.99 1.65
CA GLY A 54 3.59 14.14 2.59
C GLY A 54 4.42 15.40 2.32
N THR A 55 5.71 15.22 2.12
CA THR A 55 6.66 16.32 1.88
C THR A 55 7.04 16.54 0.41
N THR A 56 6.50 15.76 -0.51
CA THR A 56 6.74 15.93 -1.95
C THR A 56 5.75 16.91 -2.56
N PRO A 57 6.21 18.04 -3.15
CA PRO A 57 5.31 18.97 -3.82
C PRO A 57 4.56 18.36 -4.99
N ALA A 58 3.30 18.76 -5.20
CA ALA A 58 2.47 18.28 -6.31
C ALA A 58 3.06 18.66 -7.67
N ASN A 59 3.62 19.89 -7.78
CA ASN A 59 4.19 20.43 -9.02
C ASN A 59 3.25 20.27 -10.23
N ASN A 60 1.97 20.58 -10.01
CA ASN A 60 0.91 20.58 -11.04
C ASN A 60 0.68 19.23 -11.75
N ILE A 61 0.84 18.11 -11.06
CA ILE A 61 0.44 16.81 -11.61
C ILE A 61 -1.05 16.82 -11.97
N LYS A 62 -1.41 16.07 -13.02
CA LYS A 62 -2.77 16.05 -13.56
C LYS A 62 -3.44 14.69 -13.53
N ASN A 63 -2.67 13.61 -13.43
CA ASN A 63 -3.15 12.22 -13.50
C ASN A 63 -2.14 11.24 -12.87
N LEU A 64 -2.53 9.97 -12.79
CA LEU A 64 -1.67 8.91 -12.27
C LEU A 64 -0.46 8.60 -13.15
N ASP A 65 -0.51 8.83 -14.45
CA ASP A 65 0.66 8.64 -15.31
C ASP A 65 1.81 9.56 -14.91
N GLU A 66 1.52 10.80 -14.55
CA GLU A 66 2.56 11.75 -14.12
C GLU A 66 3.17 11.34 -12.78
N ILE A 67 2.38 10.79 -11.86
CA ILE A 67 2.88 10.22 -10.60
C ILE A 67 3.75 9.00 -10.91
N TYR A 68 3.30 8.09 -11.75
CA TYR A 68 4.07 6.93 -12.21
C TYR A 68 5.41 7.35 -12.83
N HIS A 69 5.41 8.34 -13.73
CA HIS A 69 6.64 8.82 -14.35
C HIS A 69 7.64 9.41 -13.33
N ARG A 70 7.16 10.08 -12.28
CA ARG A 70 8.05 10.57 -11.21
C ARG A 70 8.61 9.44 -10.35
N LEU A 71 7.83 8.39 -10.09
CA LEU A 71 8.35 7.17 -9.46
C LEU A 71 9.43 6.53 -10.32
N VAL A 72 9.22 6.40 -11.63
CA VAL A 72 10.23 5.88 -12.57
C VAL A 72 11.51 6.73 -12.51
N GLN A 73 11.42 8.06 -12.60
CA GLN A 73 12.58 8.95 -12.50
C GLN A 73 13.30 8.82 -11.15
N PHE A 74 12.55 8.66 -10.06
CA PHE A 74 13.12 8.44 -8.73
C PHE A 74 13.90 7.12 -8.69
N ILE A 75 13.33 6.02 -9.18
CA ILE A 75 13.95 4.70 -9.23
C ILE A 75 15.23 4.76 -10.08
N ASP A 76 15.16 5.30 -11.30
CA ASP A 76 16.31 5.42 -12.20
C ASP A 76 17.45 6.21 -11.55
N SER A 77 17.14 7.31 -10.86
CA SER A 77 18.15 8.17 -10.24
C SER A 77 18.70 7.61 -8.93
N ARG A 78 17.85 6.90 -8.14
CA ARG A 78 18.21 6.47 -6.78
C ARG A 78 18.75 5.04 -6.72
N LEU A 79 18.15 4.15 -7.50
CA LEU A 79 18.46 2.72 -7.52
C LEU A 79 19.27 2.32 -8.76
N GLY A 80 19.14 3.03 -9.89
CA GLY A 80 19.83 2.72 -11.14
C GLY A 80 19.54 1.29 -11.60
N SER A 81 20.60 0.48 -11.73
CA SER A 81 20.50 -0.94 -12.10
C SER A 81 20.43 -1.89 -10.91
N SER A 82 20.34 -1.39 -9.69
CA SER A 82 20.24 -2.23 -8.49
C SER A 82 18.97 -3.04 -8.45
N ARG A 83 19.08 -4.27 -7.97
CA ARG A 83 17.89 -5.09 -7.65
C ARG A 83 17.24 -4.58 -6.36
N PHE A 84 15.93 -4.66 -6.28
CA PHE A 84 15.18 -4.16 -5.12
C PHE A 84 13.90 -4.93 -4.85
N LEU A 85 13.35 -4.78 -3.65
CA LEU A 85 12.02 -5.24 -3.27
C LEU A 85 11.04 -4.09 -3.41
N LEU A 86 9.79 -4.43 -3.73
CA LEU A 86 8.75 -3.45 -3.97
C LEU A 86 7.53 -3.75 -3.09
N VAL A 87 7.09 -2.75 -2.36
CA VAL A 87 5.90 -2.80 -1.51
C VAL A 87 4.95 -1.70 -1.95
N GLY A 88 3.66 -2.00 -2.09
CA GLY A 88 2.66 -1.00 -2.41
C GLY A 88 1.34 -1.24 -1.71
N SER A 89 0.75 -0.17 -1.19
CA SER A 89 -0.52 -0.20 -0.47
C SER A 89 -1.60 0.57 -1.23
N SER A 90 -2.80 0.01 -1.38
CA SER A 90 -3.93 0.69 -2.02
C SER A 90 -3.58 1.22 -3.42
N CYS A 91 -3.70 2.51 -3.69
CA CYS A 91 -3.24 3.18 -4.92
C CYS A 91 -1.73 2.94 -5.16
N GLY A 92 -0.90 2.95 -4.10
CA GLY A 92 0.52 2.58 -4.19
C GLY A 92 0.71 1.14 -4.66
N GLY A 93 -0.21 0.23 -4.35
CA GLY A 93 -0.24 -1.14 -4.89
C GLY A 93 -0.51 -1.17 -6.40
N TYR A 94 -1.37 -0.30 -6.90
CA TYR A 94 -1.62 -0.14 -8.33
C TYR A 94 -0.37 0.37 -9.06
N LEU A 95 0.29 1.39 -8.51
CA LEU A 95 1.55 1.92 -9.03
C LEU A 95 2.69 0.90 -8.92
N ALA A 96 2.77 0.14 -7.83
CA ALA A 96 3.77 -0.92 -7.65
C ALA A 96 3.65 -2.01 -8.71
N ARG A 97 2.45 -2.38 -9.14
CA ARG A 97 2.25 -3.30 -10.26
C ARG A 97 2.85 -2.76 -11.55
N ALA A 98 2.64 -1.47 -11.85
CA ALA A 98 3.22 -0.82 -13.02
C ALA A 98 4.75 -0.77 -12.96
N ILE A 99 5.31 -0.48 -11.79
CA ILE A 99 6.76 -0.49 -11.54
C ILE A 99 7.32 -1.91 -11.69
N ALA A 100 6.67 -2.94 -11.13
CA ALA A 100 7.11 -4.34 -11.26
C ALA A 100 7.11 -4.81 -12.73
N GLN A 101 6.13 -4.37 -13.54
CA GLN A 101 6.09 -4.67 -14.97
C GLN A 101 7.24 -3.98 -15.73
N LYS A 102 7.56 -2.73 -15.40
CA LYS A 102 8.65 -1.97 -16.04
C LYS A 102 10.03 -2.51 -15.65
N TYR A 103 10.24 -2.84 -14.38
CA TYR A 103 11.51 -3.28 -13.82
C TYR A 103 11.51 -4.78 -13.50
N ILE A 104 10.93 -5.59 -14.40
CA ILE A 104 10.68 -7.01 -14.19
C ILE A 104 11.96 -7.80 -13.83
N ASP A 105 13.12 -7.41 -14.38
CA ASP A 105 14.40 -8.04 -14.13
C ASP A 105 15.13 -7.53 -12.87
N GLN A 106 14.64 -6.42 -12.30
CA GLN A 106 15.27 -5.79 -11.12
C GLN A 106 14.47 -6.00 -9.84
N VAL A 107 13.15 -6.28 -9.93
CA VAL A 107 12.30 -6.49 -8.76
C VAL A 107 12.38 -7.94 -8.30
N ASP A 108 13.03 -8.17 -7.15
CA ASP A 108 13.23 -9.50 -6.55
C ASP A 108 12.06 -10.00 -5.71
N GLY A 109 11.10 -9.15 -5.42
CA GLY A 109 9.90 -9.48 -4.66
C GLY A 109 8.89 -8.36 -4.67
N LEU A 110 7.61 -8.70 -4.69
CA LEU A 110 6.48 -7.76 -4.71
C LEU A 110 5.54 -8.04 -3.54
N LEU A 111 5.22 -7.01 -2.76
CA LEU A 111 4.19 -7.07 -1.72
C LEU A 111 3.09 -6.05 -2.02
N LEU A 112 1.86 -6.53 -2.13
CA LEU A 112 0.67 -5.73 -2.38
C LEU A 112 -0.27 -5.83 -1.18
N ARG A 113 -0.42 -4.74 -0.44
CA ARG A 113 -1.34 -4.61 0.69
C ARG A 113 -2.60 -3.88 0.24
N VAL A 114 -3.76 -4.53 0.40
CA VAL A 114 -5.08 -4.00 -0.01
C VAL A 114 -5.02 -3.24 -1.35
N PRO A 115 -4.46 -3.87 -2.41
CA PRO A 115 -4.11 -3.14 -3.63
C PRO A 115 -5.36 -2.65 -4.37
N LEU A 116 -5.29 -1.40 -4.85
CA LEU A 116 -6.24 -0.91 -5.84
C LEU A 116 -6.07 -1.70 -7.14
N ILE A 117 -7.12 -2.36 -7.58
CA ILE A 117 -7.15 -3.11 -8.83
C ILE A 117 -8.02 -2.41 -9.87
N GLU A 118 -9.16 -1.91 -9.43
CA GLU A 118 -10.12 -1.20 -10.27
C GLU A 118 -10.16 0.28 -9.90
N PRO A 119 -9.56 1.16 -10.71
CA PRO A 119 -9.55 2.60 -10.43
C PRO A 119 -10.93 3.24 -10.41
N LYS A 120 -11.87 2.73 -11.23
CA LYS A 120 -13.25 3.24 -11.30
C LYS A 120 -14.09 2.68 -10.16
N ASP A 121 -14.50 3.54 -9.22
CA ASP A 121 -15.27 3.13 -8.03
C ASP A 121 -16.53 2.34 -8.39
N SER A 122 -17.24 2.73 -9.45
CA SER A 122 -18.47 2.08 -9.91
C SER A 122 -18.29 0.64 -10.41
N LEU A 123 -17.04 0.22 -10.65
CA LEU A 123 -16.72 -1.14 -11.11
C LEU A 123 -16.16 -2.01 -9.98
N ARG A 124 -15.98 -1.47 -8.78
CA ARG A 124 -15.51 -2.24 -7.62
C ARG A 124 -16.64 -3.12 -7.07
N ASP A 125 -16.34 -4.40 -6.88
CA ASP A 125 -17.25 -5.36 -6.24
C ASP A 125 -17.00 -5.33 -4.73
N LEU A 126 -17.75 -4.49 -4.03
CA LEU A 126 -17.64 -4.24 -2.60
C LEU A 126 -18.80 -4.83 -1.83
N ASP A 127 -18.51 -5.39 -0.66
CA ASP A 127 -19.53 -5.75 0.32
C ASP A 127 -19.91 -4.52 1.16
N ALA A 128 -21.17 -4.44 1.57
CA ALA A 128 -21.58 -3.41 2.52
C ALA A 128 -20.89 -3.63 3.87
N PHE A 129 -20.37 -2.58 4.46
CA PHE A 129 -19.75 -2.63 5.79
C PHE A 129 -20.72 -3.17 6.85
N ARG A 130 -20.20 -4.08 7.70
CA ARG A 130 -20.89 -4.56 8.90
C ARG A 130 -19.88 -4.84 10.00
N PRO A 131 -20.13 -4.39 11.25
CA PRO A 131 -19.25 -4.75 12.35
C PRO A 131 -19.25 -6.27 12.56
N LEU A 132 -18.07 -6.86 12.69
CA LEU A 132 -17.91 -8.28 13.05
C LEU A 132 -18.10 -8.50 14.55
N VAL A 133 -17.71 -7.52 15.36
CA VAL A 133 -17.95 -7.50 16.79
C VAL A 133 -18.70 -6.21 17.12
N ALA A 134 -20.00 -6.30 17.28
CA ALA A 134 -20.85 -5.15 17.59
C ALA A 134 -20.92 -4.90 19.12
N ASN A 135 -20.82 -3.64 19.52
CA ASN A 135 -21.04 -3.20 20.89
C ASN A 135 -21.61 -1.77 20.89
N GLU A 136 -22.93 -1.69 20.70
CA GLU A 136 -23.66 -0.41 20.61
C GLU A 136 -23.48 0.45 21.88
N GLN A 137 -23.39 -0.17 23.05
CA GLN A 137 -23.18 0.55 24.31
C GLN A 137 -21.80 1.21 24.35
N LEU A 138 -20.74 0.51 23.91
CA LEU A 138 -19.41 1.08 23.81
C LEU A 138 -19.43 2.26 22.83
N MET A 139 -19.96 2.06 21.62
CA MET A 139 -19.96 3.08 20.58
C MET A 139 -20.80 4.31 20.98
N SER A 140 -21.95 4.13 21.62
CA SER A 140 -22.78 5.26 22.08
C SER A 140 -22.13 6.06 23.21
N ASN A 141 -21.30 5.43 24.03
CA ASN A 141 -20.58 6.07 25.15
C ASN A 141 -19.29 6.80 24.72
N LEU A 142 -18.84 6.62 23.47
CA LEU A 142 -17.70 7.39 22.97
C LEU A 142 -18.05 8.88 22.85
N PRO A 143 -17.09 9.80 23.08
CA PRO A 143 -17.26 11.22 22.75
C PRO A 143 -17.77 11.41 21.31
N ALA A 144 -18.59 12.43 21.09
CA ALA A 144 -19.16 12.68 19.76
C ALA A 144 -18.07 12.92 18.68
N GLU A 145 -16.97 13.55 19.07
CA GLU A 145 -15.81 13.76 18.23
C GLU A 145 -15.12 12.44 17.83
N ASP A 146 -15.00 11.50 18.78
CA ASP A 146 -14.40 10.18 18.50
C ASP A 146 -15.31 9.36 17.59
N ARG A 147 -16.63 9.39 17.78
CA ARG A 147 -17.57 8.72 16.87
C ARG A 147 -17.50 9.26 15.45
N LYS A 148 -17.36 10.59 15.33
CA LYS A 148 -17.21 11.23 14.02
C LYS A 148 -15.87 10.87 13.36
N LEU A 149 -14.80 10.82 14.16
CA LEU A 149 -13.45 10.51 13.67
C LEU A 149 -13.35 9.05 13.19
N LEU A 150 -13.84 8.11 14.01
CA LEU A 150 -13.69 6.68 13.76
C LEU A 150 -14.66 6.12 12.72
N GLY A 151 -15.81 6.79 12.52
CA GLY A 151 -16.86 6.31 11.60
C GLY A 151 -17.30 4.89 11.93
N ASP A 152 -17.29 4.04 10.91
CA ASP A 152 -17.65 2.63 11.02
C ASP A 152 -16.49 1.81 11.62
N VAL A 153 -16.72 1.17 12.77
CA VAL A 153 -15.71 0.40 13.50
C VAL A 153 -16.00 -1.10 13.39
N LEU A 154 -15.09 -1.86 12.81
CA LEU A 154 -15.23 -3.30 12.55
C LEU A 154 -15.33 -4.13 13.82
N ILE A 155 -14.45 -3.86 14.79
CA ILE A 155 -14.31 -4.60 16.04
C ILE A 155 -14.54 -3.63 17.20
N GLN A 156 -15.77 -3.61 17.70
CA GLN A 156 -16.18 -2.65 18.73
C GLN A 156 -15.78 -3.16 20.13
N THR A 157 -14.46 -3.21 20.37
CA THR A 157 -13.86 -3.48 21.67
C THR A 157 -13.04 -2.27 22.14
N PRO A 158 -12.91 -2.03 23.46
CA PRO A 158 -12.13 -0.88 23.96
C PRO A 158 -10.68 -0.87 23.45
N ALA A 159 -10.05 -2.03 23.34
CA ALA A 159 -8.66 -2.16 22.88
C ALA A 159 -8.54 -1.78 21.41
N TYR A 160 -9.42 -2.30 20.54
CA TYR A 160 -9.39 -1.99 19.10
C TYR A 160 -9.71 -0.53 18.84
N VAL A 161 -10.76 0.02 19.47
CA VAL A 161 -11.14 1.43 19.36
C VAL A 161 -9.97 2.35 19.74
N LYS A 162 -9.26 2.02 20.84
CA LYS A 162 -8.08 2.78 21.26
C LYS A 162 -6.97 2.75 20.22
N THR A 163 -6.66 1.57 19.66
CA THR A 163 -5.60 1.40 18.66
C THR A 163 -5.98 2.12 17.35
N LEU A 164 -7.22 1.99 16.91
CA LEU A 164 -7.72 2.66 15.71
C LEU A 164 -7.67 4.19 15.86
N LYS A 165 -8.10 4.72 17.03
CA LYS A 165 -8.02 6.15 17.32
C LYS A 165 -6.58 6.66 17.27
N ALA A 166 -5.64 5.96 17.91
CA ALA A 166 -4.23 6.31 17.86
C ALA A 166 -3.71 6.36 16.41
N LYS A 167 -4.10 5.40 15.56
CA LYS A 167 -3.72 5.39 14.15
C LYS A 167 -4.29 6.59 13.38
N TYR A 168 -5.53 6.99 13.66
CA TYR A 168 -6.10 8.20 13.08
C TYR A 168 -5.31 9.46 13.48
N GLU A 169 -5.01 9.60 14.77
CA GLU A 169 -4.32 10.77 15.31
C GLU A 169 -2.85 10.85 14.87
N GLU A 170 -2.15 9.71 14.79
CA GLU A 170 -0.72 9.65 14.49
C GLU A 170 -0.40 9.56 13.00
N VAL A 171 -1.32 9.05 12.18
CA VAL A 171 -1.05 8.76 10.76
C VAL A 171 -2.05 9.43 9.82
N TYR A 172 -3.35 9.11 9.93
CA TYR A 172 -4.30 9.53 8.90
C TYR A 172 -4.56 11.04 8.90
N ILE A 173 -4.77 11.64 10.07
CA ILE A 173 -4.99 13.10 10.18
C ILE A 173 -3.74 13.90 9.73
N PRO A 174 -2.50 13.57 10.15
CA PRO A 174 -1.32 14.25 9.63
C PRO A 174 -1.17 14.12 8.11
N ALA A 175 -1.36 12.93 7.55
CA ALA A 175 -1.25 12.70 6.11
C ALA A 175 -2.30 13.50 5.32
N GLU A 176 -3.57 13.51 5.76
CA GLU A 176 -4.64 14.29 5.14
C GLU A 176 -4.32 15.80 5.15
N LYS A 177 -3.75 16.30 6.24
CA LYS A 177 -3.35 17.71 6.35
C LYS A 177 -2.14 18.08 5.49
N ALA A 178 -1.24 17.13 5.23
CA ALA A 178 -0.06 17.32 4.39
C ALA A 178 -0.38 17.16 2.89
N ALA A 179 -1.51 16.58 2.54
CA ALA A 179 -1.94 16.37 1.16
C ALA A 179 -2.37 17.70 0.50
N ASP A 180 -1.92 17.92 -0.74
CA ASP A 180 -2.36 19.03 -1.61
C ASP A 180 -3.70 18.66 -2.27
N ASN A 181 -4.78 18.79 -1.47
CA ASN A 181 -6.12 18.35 -1.89
C ASN A 181 -6.66 19.19 -3.06
N GLU A 182 -6.18 20.43 -3.25
CA GLU A 182 -6.57 21.24 -4.42
C GLU A 182 -6.13 20.58 -5.74
N VAL A 183 -4.99 19.88 -5.72
CA VAL A 183 -4.47 19.12 -6.88
C VAL A 183 -5.00 17.69 -6.90
N LEU A 184 -5.07 17.02 -5.75
CA LEU A 184 -5.36 15.59 -5.66
C LEU A 184 -6.84 15.24 -5.83
N ASP A 185 -7.76 16.04 -5.25
CA ASP A 185 -9.19 15.73 -5.32
C ASP A 185 -9.75 15.75 -6.76
N PRO A 186 -9.38 16.71 -7.64
CA PRO A 186 -9.79 16.66 -9.05
C PRO A 186 -9.25 15.45 -9.82
N ILE A 187 -8.08 14.92 -9.44
CA ILE A 187 -7.53 13.69 -10.05
C ILE A 187 -8.35 12.49 -9.56
N ARG A 188 -8.62 12.41 -8.25
CA ARG A 188 -9.37 11.29 -7.65
C ARG A 188 -10.82 11.23 -8.12
N ALA A 189 -11.44 12.37 -8.33
CA ALA A 189 -12.84 12.47 -8.77
C ALA A 189 -13.04 12.10 -10.25
N ASP A 190 -12.00 12.15 -11.06
CA ASP A 190 -12.06 11.82 -12.49
C ASP A 190 -11.45 10.42 -12.75
N PRO A 191 -12.28 9.39 -13.05
CA PRO A 191 -11.78 8.05 -13.29
C PRO A 191 -10.75 7.93 -14.42
N ASP A 192 -10.79 8.82 -15.40
CA ASP A 192 -9.83 8.80 -16.52
C ASP A 192 -8.48 9.42 -16.13
N ARG A 193 -8.45 10.25 -15.08
CA ARG A 193 -7.23 10.81 -14.49
C ARG A 193 -6.67 9.91 -13.36
N TYR A 194 -7.53 9.18 -12.67
CA TYR A 194 -7.18 8.26 -11.57
C TYR A 194 -6.89 6.83 -12.06
N GLN A 195 -6.47 6.67 -13.29
CA GLN A 195 -6.01 5.41 -13.87
C GLN A 195 -4.76 5.63 -14.71
N LEU A 196 -3.97 4.57 -14.90
CA LEU A 196 -2.86 4.58 -15.86
C LEU A 196 -3.40 4.46 -17.29
N SER A 197 -2.75 5.12 -18.23
CA SER A 197 -3.13 5.09 -19.66
C SER A 197 -2.81 3.76 -20.36
N PHE A 198 -2.19 2.82 -19.64
CA PHE A 198 -1.82 1.50 -20.15
C PHE A 198 -2.33 0.39 -19.24
N SER A 199 -2.51 -0.80 -19.81
CA SER A 199 -3.02 -1.96 -19.07
C SER A 199 -1.94 -2.63 -18.21
N LEU A 200 -2.33 -3.07 -17.01
CA LEU A 200 -1.51 -3.89 -16.12
C LEU A 200 -1.92 -5.38 -16.15
N ASP A 201 -2.87 -5.74 -16.99
CA ASP A 201 -3.47 -7.08 -17.02
C ASP A 201 -3.03 -7.88 -18.27
N ASP A 202 -1.88 -7.49 -18.88
CA ASP A 202 -1.27 -8.26 -19.97
C ASP A 202 -0.70 -9.58 -19.43
N GLN A 203 -1.39 -10.67 -19.73
CA GLN A 203 -1.00 -12.02 -19.28
C GLN A 203 0.24 -12.57 -20.00
N SER A 204 0.73 -11.94 -21.04
CA SER A 204 1.98 -12.34 -21.71
C SER A 204 3.22 -12.00 -20.88
N ALA A 205 3.15 -11.00 -20.01
CA ALA A 205 4.23 -10.54 -19.14
C ALA A 205 4.04 -11.00 -17.70
N LYS A 206 4.28 -12.29 -17.43
CA LYS A 206 4.19 -12.85 -16.06
C LYS A 206 5.38 -12.45 -15.22
N PHE A 207 5.13 -12.04 -13.98
CA PHE A 207 6.15 -11.72 -12.99
C PHE A 207 6.40 -12.92 -12.08
N PHE A 208 7.63 -13.46 -12.10
CA PHE A 208 7.98 -14.72 -11.43
C PHE A 208 8.65 -14.57 -10.07
N ALA A 209 9.06 -13.38 -9.65
CA ALA A 209 9.60 -13.19 -8.32
C ALA A 209 8.51 -13.41 -7.23
N PRO A 210 8.89 -13.81 -6.01
CA PRO A 210 7.94 -14.04 -4.93
C PRO A 210 7.03 -12.86 -4.70
N THR A 211 5.72 -13.10 -4.77
CA THR A 211 4.70 -12.08 -4.56
C THR A 211 3.86 -12.42 -3.34
N LEU A 212 3.51 -11.42 -2.55
CA LEU A 212 2.52 -11.49 -1.49
C LEU A 212 1.40 -10.51 -1.78
N VAL A 213 0.17 -10.98 -1.84
CA VAL A 213 -1.03 -10.16 -1.97
C VAL A 213 -1.88 -10.36 -0.73
N VAL A 214 -2.07 -9.31 0.07
CA VAL A 214 -2.89 -9.35 1.29
C VAL A 214 -4.08 -8.43 1.12
N CYS A 215 -5.28 -8.99 1.20
CA CYS A 215 -6.54 -8.27 1.09
C CYS A 215 -7.34 -8.39 2.38
N GLY A 216 -8.17 -7.40 2.66
CA GLY A 216 -9.18 -7.45 3.72
C GLY A 216 -10.50 -8.01 3.20
N ARG A 217 -11.12 -8.96 3.94
CA ARG A 217 -12.47 -9.46 3.60
C ARG A 217 -13.52 -8.36 3.79
N GLN A 218 -13.28 -7.46 4.72
CA GLN A 218 -14.16 -6.34 5.09
C GLN A 218 -13.67 -4.99 4.51
N ASP A 219 -12.85 -5.05 3.45
CA ASP A 219 -12.40 -3.86 2.74
C ASP A 219 -13.52 -3.33 1.86
N ASP A 220 -14.16 -2.25 2.30
CA ASP A 220 -15.25 -1.53 1.63
C ASP A 220 -14.75 -0.38 0.73
N ASN A 221 -13.44 -0.26 0.58
CA ASN A 221 -12.79 0.79 -0.23
C ASN A 221 -12.39 0.26 -1.61
N VAL A 222 -11.57 -0.80 -1.67
CA VAL A 222 -11.10 -1.40 -2.93
C VAL A 222 -11.56 -2.84 -3.11
N GLY A 223 -11.99 -3.50 -2.02
CA GLY A 223 -12.43 -4.88 -2.02
C GLY A 223 -11.30 -5.89 -2.25
N TYR A 224 -11.65 -7.18 -2.27
CA TYR A 224 -10.66 -8.25 -2.45
C TYR A 224 -10.89 -9.06 -3.74
N ARG A 225 -12.12 -9.08 -4.27
CA ARG A 225 -12.50 -9.96 -5.41
C ARG A 225 -11.73 -9.63 -6.69
N GLY A 226 -11.56 -8.33 -6.97
CA GLY A 226 -10.80 -7.88 -8.13
C GLY A 226 -9.34 -8.34 -8.12
N SER A 227 -8.77 -8.55 -6.93
CA SER A 227 -7.37 -8.97 -6.76
C SER A 227 -7.14 -10.46 -7.10
N LEU A 228 -8.18 -11.30 -7.19
CA LEU A 228 -8.04 -12.72 -7.55
C LEU A 228 -7.38 -12.91 -8.91
N ARG A 229 -7.61 -12.00 -9.86
CA ARG A 229 -7.00 -12.07 -11.21
C ARG A 229 -5.48 -11.94 -11.18
N LEU A 230 -4.90 -11.43 -10.08
CA LEU A 230 -3.45 -11.32 -9.92
C LEU A 230 -2.76 -12.69 -9.84
N LEU A 231 -3.46 -13.76 -9.45
CA LEU A 231 -2.91 -15.12 -9.42
C LEU A 231 -2.43 -15.60 -10.80
N GLU A 232 -3.09 -15.12 -11.87
CA GLU A 232 -2.69 -15.44 -13.24
C GLU A 232 -1.46 -14.66 -13.70
N LEU A 233 -1.24 -13.46 -13.16
CA LEU A 233 -0.12 -12.58 -13.51
C LEU A 233 1.13 -12.89 -12.68
N TYR A 234 0.94 -13.36 -11.44
CA TYR A 234 1.99 -13.62 -10.47
C TYR A 234 2.02 -15.10 -10.05
N PRO A 235 2.62 -16.01 -10.88
CA PRO A 235 2.58 -17.46 -10.64
C PRO A 235 3.20 -17.91 -9.32
N ARG A 236 4.05 -17.08 -8.71
CA ARG A 236 4.67 -17.33 -7.39
C ARG A 236 4.07 -16.46 -6.29
N SER A 237 2.78 -16.20 -6.37
CA SER A 237 2.08 -15.42 -5.36
C SER A 237 1.52 -16.29 -4.22
N THR A 238 1.63 -15.76 -3.00
CA THR A 238 0.73 -16.08 -1.89
C THR A 238 -0.37 -15.03 -1.90
N TYR A 239 -1.62 -15.45 -2.09
CA TYR A 239 -2.79 -14.59 -2.04
C TYR A 239 -3.61 -14.91 -0.79
N VAL A 240 -3.88 -13.90 0.02
CA VAL A 240 -4.57 -14.08 1.30
C VAL A 240 -5.68 -13.04 1.43
N VAL A 241 -6.85 -13.49 1.87
CA VAL A 241 -7.97 -12.62 2.28
C VAL A 241 -8.20 -12.80 3.77
N LEU A 242 -7.89 -11.77 4.56
CA LEU A 242 -8.03 -11.81 6.02
C LEU A 242 -9.46 -11.51 6.42
N ASP A 243 -10.08 -12.41 7.16
CA ASP A 243 -11.49 -12.30 7.58
C ASP A 243 -11.78 -10.98 8.30
N ARG A 244 -10.92 -10.61 9.24
CA ARG A 244 -11.06 -9.38 10.03
C ARG A 244 -10.38 -8.16 9.41
N GLY A 245 -9.91 -8.27 8.16
CA GLY A 245 -9.18 -7.18 7.51
C GLY A 245 -10.12 -6.16 6.86
N THR A 246 -9.89 -4.89 7.16
CA THR A 246 -10.44 -3.73 6.44
C THR A 246 -9.40 -3.16 5.47
N HIS A 247 -9.66 -2.01 4.88
CA HIS A 247 -8.63 -1.22 4.17
C HIS A 247 -7.51 -0.72 5.09
N GLY A 248 -7.75 -0.70 6.40
CA GLY A 248 -6.80 -0.28 7.44
C GLY A 248 -5.78 -1.32 7.88
N LEU A 249 -5.64 -2.48 7.19
CA LEU A 249 -4.57 -3.43 7.52
C LEU A 249 -3.21 -2.70 7.70
N PRO A 250 -2.39 -3.05 8.71
CA PRO A 250 -2.40 -4.26 9.55
C PRO A 250 -3.07 -4.13 10.92
N ILE A 251 -3.75 -3.04 11.24
CA ILE A 251 -4.33 -2.83 12.58
C ILE A 251 -5.27 -3.98 12.97
N ASP A 252 -6.03 -4.47 12.00
CA ASP A 252 -7.09 -5.46 12.20
C ASP A 252 -6.54 -6.84 12.59
N GLU A 253 -5.42 -7.24 11.98
CA GLU A 253 -4.81 -8.58 12.11
C GLU A 253 -3.28 -8.49 12.14
N THR A 254 -2.74 -7.69 13.07
CA THR A 254 -1.30 -7.36 13.15
C THR A 254 -0.40 -8.60 13.16
N GLY A 255 -0.71 -9.59 14.00
CA GLY A 255 0.14 -10.78 14.15
C GLY A 255 0.17 -11.65 12.88
N LEU A 256 -0.98 -11.82 12.23
CA LEU A 256 -1.07 -12.60 11.00
C LEU A 256 -0.42 -11.86 9.84
N PHE A 257 -0.62 -10.56 9.74
CA PHE A 257 0.05 -9.73 8.74
C PHE A 257 1.58 -9.80 8.87
N GLU A 258 2.12 -9.66 10.09
CA GLU A 258 3.56 -9.82 10.36
C GLU A 258 4.07 -11.19 9.91
N ALA A 259 3.36 -12.28 10.21
CA ALA A 259 3.75 -13.63 9.82
C ALA A 259 3.81 -13.81 8.29
N LEU A 260 2.83 -13.24 7.56
CA LEU A 260 2.79 -13.26 6.10
C LEU A 260 3.95 -12.48 5.47
N VAL A 261 4.25 -11.30 5.98
CA VAL A 261 5.39 -10.48 5.49
C VAL A 261 6.72 -11.20 5.74
N ARG A 262 6.89 -11.85 6.88
CA ARG A 262 8.10 -12.64 7.18
C ARG A 262 8.24 -13.84 6.24
N ASP A 263 7.16 -14.57 5.98
CA ASP A 263 7.17 -15.67 4.99
C ASP A 263 7.58 -15.16 3.60
N TRP A 264 7.03 -14.02 3.19
CA TRP A 264 7.41 -13.41 1.92
C TRP A 264 8.90 -13.06 1.85
N ILE A 265 9.49 -12.51 2.92
CA ILE A 265 10.92 -12.22 2.99
C ILE A 265 11.75 -13.50 2.82
N VAL A 266 11.40 -14.59 3.49
CA VAL A 266 12.08 -15.89 3.34
C VAL A 266 12.04 -16.37 1.89
N ARG A 267 10.89 -16.29 1.23
CA ARG A 267 10.76 -16.68 -0.19
C ARG A 267 11.57 -15.78 -1.13
N VAL A 268 11.73 -14.51 -0.79
CA VAL A 268 12.61 -13.57 -1.52
C VAL A 268 14.07 -13.96 -1.36
N GLU A 269 14.52 -14.29 -0.15
CA GLU A 269 15.90 -14.76 0.10
C GLU A 269 16.20 -16.05 -0.69
N GLU A 270 15.27 -17.01 -0.70
CA GLU A 270 15.39 -18.24 -1.51
C GLU A 270 15.45 -17.93 -3.01
N TRP A 271 14.68 -16.96 -3.49
CA TRP A 271 14.68 -16.56 -4.90
C TRP A 271 16.02 -15.96 -5.31
N ARG A 272 16.56 -15.07 -4.51
CA ARG A 272 17.85 -14.41 -4.75
C ARG A 272 19.02 -15.40 -4.69
N GLY A 273 19.00 -16.34 -3.76
CA GLY A 273 20.04 -17.39 -3.69
C GLY A 273 20.08 -18.29 -4.91
N ARG A 274 19.01 -18.38 -5.72
CA ARG A 274 19.00 -19.12 -7.01
C ARG A 274 19.53 -18.31 -8.17
N THR A 275 19.39 -16.98 -8.12
CA THR A 275 19.84 -16.09 -9.21
C THR A 275 21.32 -15.76 -9.11
N ASP A 276 21.93 -15.96 -7.93
CA ASP A 276 23.35 -15.73 -7.68
C ASP A 276 24.20 -17.01 -7.86
N SER A 277 23.58 -18.16 -8.15
CA SER A 277 24.22 -19.45 -8.41
C SER A 277 24.19 -19.80 -9.91
#